data_19093a0116ac853ea6e17cc425e9e020
#
_entry.id   19093a0116ac853ea6e17cc425e9e020
#
_cell.length_a   1.000
_cell.length_b   1.000
_cell.length_c   1.000
_cell.angle_alpha   90.00
_cell.angle_beta   90.00
_cell.angle_gamma   90.00
#
_symmetry.space_group_name_H-M   'P 1'
#
loop_
_entity.id
_entity.type
_entity.pdbx_description
1 polymer ?
#
loop_
_entity_poly.entity_id
_entity_poly.type
_entity_poly.pdbx_seq_one_letter_code
_entity_poly.pdbx_strand_id
1 'polypeptide(L)'
;MWFKVTRMYVMAGDLRRRPGMRHRKKARLSCAREWPDTGGRELRLGEKMASMSAVWITPEDNPPEQDRRIERENHKLEKRLCRLVGQAIVDYNMIEAGDKVMVCLSGGKDSYALLDVLLKLQRRAPVAFDIVAVNLDQKQPGFPEHVLPAYLKSLGVAFHIEEQDTYSIVKDKIPEGKTMCSLCSRLRRGILYRVADELGATKIALGHHRDDMLQTLFLNMFFGGKLKGMPPKLVSDDGRHMVIRPLAYVNEKDLVRWSEVRQFPIIPCTLCGSQENLQRKQVGAMLKEWERKFPGRLDNMLHALQNVVPSHLADASLHDFKALRATGVADPEGDRAFDHEEFPEPSALPALQVIKL
;
A
#
# COMPACT_ATOMS: atom_id res chain seq x y z
N MET A 1 -18.54 -34.48 -22.11
CA MET A 1 -19.53 -34.30 -21.07
C MET A 1 -19.54 -32.83 -20.70
N TRP A 2 -20.54 -32.11 -21.21
CA TRP A 2 -20.64 -30.64 -21.18
C TRP A 2 -21.31 -30.17 -19.92
N PHE A 3 -20.73 -29.23 -19.16
CA PHE A 3 -21.45 -28.48 -18.16
C PHE A 3 -21.59 -27.01 -18.60
N LYS A 4 -22.82 -26.62 -18.88
CA LYS A 4 -23.26 -25.25 -19.12
C LYS A 4 -23.21 -24.48 -17.82
N VAL A 5 -22.51 -23.33 -17.80
CA VAL A 5 -22.64 -22.32 -16.74
C VAL A 5 -23.63 -21.26 -17.23
N THR A 6 -24.74 -21.17 -16.54
CA THR A 6 -25.82 -20.22 -16.79
C THR A 6 -25.44 -18.85 -16.19
N ARG A 7 -25.32 -17.85 -17.03
CA ARG A 7 -25.24 -16.43 -16.63
C ARG A 7 -26.62 -15.94 -16.18
N MET A 8 -26.73 -15.52 -14.92
CA MET A 8 -27.88 -14.72 -14.47
C MET A 8 -27.59 -13.24 -14.70
N TYR A 9 -28.34 -12.62 -15.62
CA TYR A 9 -28.43 -11.18 -15.76
C TYR A 9 -29.50 -10.65 -14.80
N VAL A 10 -29.12 -9.72 -13.91
CA VAL A 10 -30.09 -8.90 -13.16
C VAL A 10 -30.33 -7.62 -13.96
N MET A 11 -31.55 -7.48 -14.43
CA MET A 11 -32.04 -6.28 -15.12
C MET A 11 -32.17 -5.13 -14.12
N ALA A 12 -31.49 -4.01 -14.41
CA ALA A 12 -31.71 -2.74 -13.72
C ALA A 12 -32.97 -2.08 -14.29
N GLY A 13 -33.96 -1.88 -13.42
CA GLY A 13 -35.20 -1.20 -13.73
C GLY A 13 -35.01 0.32 -13.84
N ASP A 14 -35.55 0.83 -14.90
CA ASP A 14 -35.72 2.23 -15.31
C ASP A 14 -36.57 3.02 -14.29
N LEU A 15 -36.07 4.11 -13.72
CA LEU A 15 -36.87 5.09 -12.99
C LEU A 15 -36.70 6.48 -13.58
N ARG A 16 -37.74 6.84 -14.35
CA ARG A 16 -37.98 8.13 -15.01
C ARG A 16 -38.06 9.30 -14.03
N ARG A 17 -37.54 10.43 -14.49
CA ARG A 17 -37.59 11.80 -13.99
C ARG A 17 -38.95 12.23 -13.45
N ARG A 18 -38.96 13.00 -12.36
CA ARG A 18 -39.90 14.09 -12.11
C ARG A 18 -39.20 15.30 -11.49
N PRO A 19 -39.59 16.53 -11.85
CA PRO A 19 -38.94 17.76 -11.45
C PRO A 19 -39.65 18.48 -10.28
N GLY A 20 -38.85 19.27 -9.53
CA GLY A 20 -39.32 20.46 -8.83
C GLY A 20 -39.78 20.24 -7.37
N MET A 21 -39.07 20.84 -6.44
CA MET A 21 -39.62 21.67 -5.33
C MET A 21 -38.52 22.29 -4.47
N ARG A 22 -38.39 23.59 -4.59
CA ARG A 22 -38.30 24.70 -3.61
C ARG A 22 -37.77 24.43 -2.20
N HIS A 23 -36.84 25.29 -1.85
CA HIS A 23 -36.44 25.76 -0.52
C HIS A 23 -37.30 25.32 0.69
N ARG A 24 -36.67 24.72 1.72
CA ARG A 24 -37.19 24.79 3.08
C ARG A 24 -36.09 25.22 4.05
N LYS A 25 -36.48 26.23 4.84
CA LYS A 25 -35.80 26.95 5.91
C LYS A 25 -35.40 25.99 7.06
N LYS A 26 -34.28 26.34 7.71
CA LYS A 26 -33.85 25.79 9.00
C LYS A 26 -34.97 25.97 10.05
N ALA A 27 -35.44 24.88 10.64
CA ALA A 27 -36.22 24.89 11.87
C ALA A 27 -35.31 24.48 13.04
N ARG A 28 -35.13 25.39 13.97
CA ARG A 28 -34.61 25.08 15.31
C ARG A 28 -35.75 24.40 16.09
N LEU A 29 -35.51 23.22 16.58
CA LEU A 29 -36.39 22.58 17.57
C LEU A 29 -35.74 22.75 18.96
N SER A 30 -36.31 23.66 19.74
CA SER A 30 -36.16 23.73 21.19
C SER A 30 -37.11 22.67 21.81
N CYS A 31 -36.58 21.72 22.52
CA CYS A 31 -37.37 20.76 23.27
C CYS A 31 -37.22 21.09 24.74
N ALA A 32 -38.13 21.96 25.26
CA ALA A 32 -38.40 22.06 26.67
C ALA A 32 -39.45 20.98 27.00
N ARG A 33 -39.13 20.04 27.86
CA ARG A 33 -40.11 19.15 28.52
C ARG A 33 -40.25 19.58 29.97
N GLU A 34 -41.42 20.09 30.24
CA GLU A 34 -41.91 20.31 31.61
C GLU A 34 -42.10 18.95 32.31
N TRP A 35 -41.64 18.89 33.56
CA TRP A 35 -41.92 17.77 34.44
C TRP A 35 -43.07 18.17 35.37
N PRO A 36 -44.00 17.26 35.68
CA PRO A 36 -45.09 17.56 36.62
C PRO A 36 -44.60 17.51 38.06
N ASP A 37 -45.07 18.50 38.80
CA ASP A 37 -44.91 18.71 40.22
C ASP A 37 -45.69 17.66 41.01
N THR A 38 -45.03 16.87 41.84
CA THR A 38 -45.70 16.03 42.87
C THR A 38 -45.06 16.25 44.22
N GLY A 39 -45.87 16.88 45.03
CA GLY A 39 -45.93 17.08 46.44
C GLY A 39 -44.94 16.41 47.39
N GLY A 40 -44.52 17.18 48.34
CA GLY A 40 -43.51 16.96 49.35
C GLY A 40 -43.59 15.72 50.20
N ARG A 41 -42.41 15.27 50.61
CA ARG A 41 -42.10 14.72 51.95
C ARG A 41 -40.63 15.01 52.26
N GLU A 42 -40.44 15.81 53.31
CA GLU A 42 -39.15 15.95 53.97
C GLU A 42 -38.71 14.60 54.55
N LEU A 43 -37.58 14.10 54.12
CA LEU A 43 -36.80 13.10 54.82
C LEU A 43 -35.39 13.66 55.02
N ARG A 44 -35.11 13.99 56.28
CA ARG A 44 -33.76 14.26 56.76
C ARG A 44 -32.92 13.00 56.62
N LEU A 45 -31.89 13.06 55.79
CA LEU A 45 -30.81 12.09 55.82
C LEU A 45 -29.49 12.87 55.71
N GLY A 46 -28.70 12.70 56.77
CA GLY A 46 -27.45 13.38 57.01
C GLY A 46 -26.36 13.03 56.05
N GLU A 47 -25.51 13.97 55.86
CA GLU A 47 -24.07 13.94 55.60
C GLU A 47 -23.48 12.63 55.03
N LYS A 48 -23.30 12.61 53.74
CA LYS A 48 -22.11 12.07 53.03
C LYS A 48 -22.23 12.40 51.55
N MET A 49 -22.17 13.67 51.20
CA MET A 49 -21.76 14.05 49.84
C MET A 49 -20.24 14.09 49.81
N ALA A 50 -19.64 12.96 49.42
CA ALA A 50 -18.26 12.93 49.00
C ALA A 50 -18.11 13.92 47.83
N SER A 51 -17.22 14.89 48.01
CA SER A 51 -16.79 15.88 47.04
C SER A 51 -16.43 15.18 45.72
N MET A 52 -17.33 15.21 44.75
CA MET A 52 -16.95 15.07 43.36
C MET A 52 -16.25 16.38 42.97
N SER A 53 -14.93 16.39 43.11
CA SER A 53 -14.10 17.44 42.57
C SER A 53 -14.32 17.46 41.05
N ALA A 54 -15.05 18.47 40.59
CA ALA A 54 -15.07 18.78 39.18
C ALA A 54 -13.61 19.06 38.77
N VAL A 55 -13.01 18.18 38.03
CA VAL A 55 -11.68 18.42 37.45
C VAL A 55 -11.87 19.50 36.39
N TRP A 56 -11.60 20.74 36.81
CA TRP A 56 -11.53 21.86 35.88
C TRP A 56 -10.28 21.66 35.03
N ILE A 57 -10.47 21.32 33.74
CA ILE A 57 -9.39 21.32 32.75
C ILE A 57 -8.97 22.78 32.60
N THR A 58 -7.81 23.12 33.12
CA THR A 58 -7.25 24.46 32.98
C THR A 58 -6.77 24.66 31.56
N PRO A 59 -6.69 25.89 31.02
CA PRO A 59 -6.12 26.14 29.68
C PRO A 59 -4.69 25.61 29.50
N GLU A 60 -3.96 25.37 30.59
CA GLU A 60 -2.60 24.80 30.60
C GLU A 60 -2.56 23.30 30.25
N ASP A 61 -3.68 22.56 30.39
CA ASP A 61 -3.78 21.14 30.05
C ASP A 61 -4.01 20.89 28.53
N ASN A 62 -4.16 21.94 27.74
CA ASN A 62 -4.31 21.84 26.31
C ASN A 62 -2.92 21.77 25.65
N PRO A 63 -2.59 20.69 24.88
CA PRO A 63 -1.33 20.61 24.18
C PRO A 63 -1.13 21.84 23.28
N PRO A 64 0.09 22.34 23.11
CA PRO A 64 0.40 23.48 22.26
C PRO A 64 -0.26 23.34 20.88
N GLU A 65 -0.66 24.43 20.26
CA GLU A 65 -1.33 24.40 18.95
C GLU A 65 -0.49 23.69 17.88
N GLN A 66 0.84 23.75 18.01
CA GLN A 66 1.79 23.06 17.17
C GLN A 66 1.64 21.52 17.29
N ASP A 67 1.48 20.99 18.49
CA ASP A 67 1.32 19.55 18.74
C ASP A 67 0.00 19.04 18.14
N ARG A 68 -1.09 19.79 18.31
CA ARG A 68 -2.39 19.47 17.69
C ARG A 68 -2.33 19.51 16.17
N ARG A 69 -1.50 20.37 15.60
CA ARG A 69 -1.28 20.42 14.16
C ARG A 69 -0.54 19.16 13.69
N ILE A 70 0.53 18.77 14.39
CA ILE A 70 1.31 17.56 14.12
C ILE A 70 0.40 16.33 14.22
N GLU A 71 -0.39 16.19 15.26
CA GLU A 71 -1.33 15.08 15.42
C GLU A 71 -2.35 15.00 14.26
N ARG A 72 -2.93 16.14 13.88
CA ARG A 72 -3.85 16.18 12.73
C ARG A 72 -3.20 15.75 11.44
N GLU A 73 -1.96 16.16 11.18
CA GLU A 73 -1.19 15.75 10.00
C GLU A 73 -0.86 14.25 10.04
N ASN A 74 -0.48 13.72 11.20
CA ASN A 74 -0.20 12.30 11.38
C ASN A 74 -1.47 11.46 11.16
N HIS A 75 -2.61 11.91 11.65
CA HIS A 75 -3.89 11.25 11.43
C HIS A 75 -4.34 11.28 9.95
N LYS A 76 -4.09 12.40 9.24
CA LYS A 76 -4.33 12.49 7.80
C LYS A 76 -3.46 11.50 7.03
N LEU A 77 -2.17 11.38 7.42
CA LEU A 77 -1.24 10.43 6.83
C LEU A 77 -1.71 8.97 7.05
N GLU A 78 -2.09 8.62 8.27
CA GLU A 78 -2.65 7.30 8.59
C GLU A 78 -3.87 6.97 7.73
N LYS A 79 -4.84 7.88 7.67
CA LYS A 79 -6.04 7.71 6.83
C LYS A 79 -5.69 7.51 5.36
N ARG A 80 -4.71 8.27 4.85
CA ARG A 80 -4.25 8.14 3.46
C ARG A 80 -3.61 6.78 3.21
N LEU A 81 -2.70 6.33 4.10
CA LEU A 81 -2.08 5.01 4.00
C LEU A 81 -3.11 3.89 4.02
N CYS A 82 -4.02 3.89 5.00
CA CYS A 82 -5.09 2.89 5.10
C CYS A 82 -5.99 2.91 3.85
N ARG A 83 -6.32 4.09 3.31
CA ARG A 83 -7.12 4.20 2.08
C ARG A 83 -6.39 3.61 0.87
N LEU A 84 -5.12 3.96 0.65
CA LEU A 84 -4.35 3.48 -0.51
C LEU A 84 -4.11 1.97 -0.45
N VAL A 85 -3.78 1.45 0.75
CA VAL A 85 -3.61 0.01 0.96
C VAL A 85 -4.92 -0.74 0.79
N GLY A 86 -6.01 -0.23 1.38
CA GLY A 86 -7.35 -0.80 1.20
C GLY A 86 -7.79 -0.81 -0.26
N GLN A 87 -7.54 0.28 -0.99
CA GLN A 87 -7.80 0.37 -2.42
C GLN A 87 -7.05 -0.71 -3.21
N ALA A 88 -5.74 -0.84 -3.01
CA ALA A 88 -4.94 -1.87 -3.69
C ALA A 88 -5.42 -3.29 -3.37
N ILE A 89 -5.81 -3.56 -2.12
CA ILE A 89 -6.38 -4.86 -1.71
C ILE A 89 -7.66 -5.16 -2.50
N VAL A 90 -8.55 -4.19 -2.64
CA VAL A 90 -9.82 -4.34 -3.36
C VAL A 90 -9.59 -4.47 -4.87
N ASP A 91 -8.83 -3.55 -5.48
CA ASP A 91 -8.63 -3.49 -6.94
C ASP A 91 -7.98 -4.78 -7.48
N TYR A 92 -7.10 -5.41 -6.70
CA TYR A 92 -6.43 -6.65 -7.09
C TYR A 92 -6.94 -7.90 -6.37
N ASN A 93 -8.03 -7.79 -5.61
CA ASN A 93 -8.57 -8.90 -4.80
C ASN A 93 -7.46 -9.65 -4.04
N MET A 94 -6.68 -8.90 -3.23
CA MET A 94 -5.49 -9.45 -2.58
C MET A 94 -5.81 -10.29 -1.35
N ILE A 95 -6.86 -9.95 -0.61
CA ILE A 95 -7.25 -10.59 0.65
C ILE A 95 -8.74 -10.91 0.60
N GLU A 96 -9.09 -12.14 0.95
CA GLU A 96 -10.44 -12.68 0.96
C GLU A 96 -10.82 -13.19 2.37
N ALA A 97 -12.10 -13.45 2.57
CA ALA A 97 -12.57 -13.98 3.85
C ALA A 97 -11.93 -15.35 4.16
N GLY A 98 -11.41 -15.50 5.38
CA GLY A 98 -10.74 -16.71 5.84
C GLY A 98 -9.27 -16.82 5.45
N ASP A 99 -8.70 -15.81 4.75
CA ASP A 99 -7.27 -15.82 4.45
C ASP A 99 -6.38 -15.73 5.70
N LYS A 100 -5.26 -16.43 5.66
CA LYS A 100 -4.16 -16.26 6.61
C LYS A 100 -3.00 -15.57 5.88
N VAL A 101 -2.78 -14.30 6.20
CA VAL A 101 -1.80 -13.43 5.54
C VAL A 101 -0.47 -13.46 6.29
N MET A 102 0.56 -14.03 5.66
CA MET A 102 1.92 -14.00 6.15
C MET A 102 2.60 -12.70 5.74
N VAL A 103 2.85 -11.81 6.70
CA VAL A 103 3.55 -10.54 6.46
C VAL A 103 5.04 -10.75 6.65
N CYS A 104 5.82 -10.62 5.56
CA CYS A 104 7.26 -10.80 5.60
C CYS A 104 7.97 -9.53 6.09
N LEU A 105 8.59 -9.61 7.26
CA LEU A 105 9.35 -8.52 7.88
C LEU A 105 10.83 -8.64 7.57
N SER A 106 11.38 -7.64 6.90
CA SER A 106 12.82 -7.53 6.65
C SER A 106 13.56 -6.71 7.69
N GLY A 107 12.85 -6.11 8.65
CA GLY A 107 13.41 -5.09 9.55
C GLY A 107 13.47 -3.69 8.94
N GLY A 108 13.13 -3.51 7.67
CA GLY A 108 13.07 -2.20 7.02
C GLY A 108 11.73 -1.47 7.23
N LYS A 109 11.75 -0.14 7.09
CA LYS A 109 10.61 0.76 7.29
C LYS A 109 9.32 0.30 6.58
N ASP A 110 9.45 -0.21 5.34
CA ASP A 110 8.32 -0.56 4.50
C ASP A 110 7.59 -1.81 5.00
N SER A 111 8.34 -2.79 5.50
CA SER A 111 7.78 -4.00 6.07
C SER A 111 7.08 -3.74 7.41
N TYR A 112 7.62 -2.87 8.25
CA TYR A 112 6.93 -2.42 9.47
C TYR A 112 5.66 -1.62 9.15
N ALA A 113 5.72 -0.70 8.19
CA ALA A 113 4.56 0.08 7.77
C ALA A 113 3.46 -0.82 7.19
N LEU A 114 3.84 -1.85 6.39
CA LEU A 114 2.90 -2.85 5.89
C LEU A 114 2.16 -3.55 7.04
N LEU A 115 2.90 -4.06 8.02
CA LEU A 115 2.30 -4.74 9.18
C LEU A 115 1.37 -3.81 9.95
N ASP A 116 1.82 -2.59 10.31
CA ASP A 116 1.04 -1.61 11.08
C ASP A 116 -0.28 -1.25 10.36
N VAL A 117 -0.22 -1.01 9.06
CA VAL A 117 -1.42 -0.67 8.27
C VAL A 117 -2.36 -1.87 8.12
N LEU A 118 -1.83 -3.08 7.87
CA LEU A 118 -2.66 -4.28 7.77
C LEU A 118 -3.36 -4.62 9.08
N LEU A 119 -2.71 -4.47 10.24
CA LEU A 119 -3.34 -4.65 11.56
C LEU A 119 -4.47 -3.65 11.80
N LYS A 120 -4.33 -2.41 11.32
CA LYS A 120 -5.40 -1.40 11.40
C LYS A 120 -6.56 -1.71 10.48
N LEU A 121 -6.27 -2.17 9.26
CA LEU A 121 -7.30 -2.57 8.30
C LEU A 121 -8.04 -3.82 8.76
N GLN A 122 -7.36 -4.83 9.30
CA GLN A 122 -7.96 -6.05 9.84
C GLN A 122 -9.09 -5.75 10.83
N ARG A 123 -8.89 -4.77 11.71
CA ARG A 123 -9.90 -4.35 12.71
C ARG A 123 -11.15 -3.71 12.11
N ARG A 124 -11.10 -3.27 10.85
CA ARG A 124 -12.15 -2.49 10.16
C ARG A 124 -12.62 -3.15 8.87
N ALA A 125 -11.98 -4.25 8.50
CA ALA A 125 -12.28 -4.96 7.25
C ALA A 125 -13.71 -5.55 7.28
N PRO A 126 -14.41 -5.55 6.14
CA PRO A 126 -15.70 -6.21 6.02
C PRO A 126 -15.59 -7.73 5.99
N VAL A 127 -14.38 -8.28 5.84
CA VAL A 127 -14.07 -9.70 5.81
C VAL A 127 -13.08 -10.06 6.92
N ALA A 128 -13.28 -11.21 7.56
CA ALA A 128 -12.35 -11.72 8.57
C ALA A 128 -11.15 -12.39 7.89
N PHE A 129 -9.93 -12.05 8.32
CA PHE A 129 -8.69 -12.71 7.93
C PHE A 129 -7.68 -12.65 9.07
N ASP A 130 -6.74 -13.58 9.06
CA ASP A 130 -5.68 -13.66 10.06
C ASP A 130 -4.35 -13.08 9.55
N ILE A 131 -3.54 -12.58 10.48
CA ILE A 131 -2.19 -12.09 10.19
C ILE A 131 -1.18 -12.84 11.03
N VAL A 132 -0.11 -13.32 10.37
CA VAL A 132 1.10 -13.80 11.03
C VAL A 132 2.32 -13.05 10.49
N ALA A 133 3.11 -12.48 11.38
CA ALA A 133 4.35 -11.80 11.00
C ALA A 133 5.49 -12.80 10.92
N VAL A 134 6.29 -12.78 9.85
CA VAL A 134 7.42 -13.70 9.66
C VAL A 134 8.69 -12.90 9.36
N ASN A 135 9.75 -13.18 10.09
CA ASN A 135 11.08 -12.70 9.76
C ASN A 135 12.01 -13.89 9.47
N LEU A 136 12.84 -13.74 8.46
CA LEU A 136 13.94 -14.64 8.18
C LEU A 136 15.25 -14.01 8.67
N ASP A 137 15.78 -14.56 9.76
CA ASP A 137 17.14 -14.29 10.21
C ASP A 137 18.12 -15.11 9.36
N GLN A 138 18.91 -14.41 8.57
CA GLN A 138 19.89 -15.00 7.66
C GLN A 138 21.26 -15.17 8.30
N LYS A 139 21.38 -14.93 9.62
CA LYS A 139 22.63 -14.93 10.40
C LYS A 139 23.68 -13.97 9.83
N GLN A 140 23.23 -12.80 9.40
CA GLN A 140 24.14 -11.72 9.00
C GLN A 140 24.87 -11.16 10.22
N PRO A 141 26.18 -10.87 10.10
CA PRO A 141 26.94 -10.30 11.21
C PRO A 141 26.32 -9.01 11.74
N GLY A 142 26.11 -8.92 13.05
CA GLY A 142 25.53 -7.74 13.70
C GLY A 142 24.03 -7.61 13.56
N PHE A 143 23.31 -8.63 13.09
CA PHE A 143 21.85 -8.61 13.09
C PHE A 143 21.30 -8.63 14.53
N PRO A 144 20.48 -7.65 14.95
CA PRO A 144 19.97 -7.56 16.32
C PRO A 144 18.75 -8.49 16.52
N GLU A 145 19.02 -9.76 16.81
CA GLU A 145 18.00 -10.83 16.89
C GLU A 145 16.83 -10.52 17.86
N HIS A 146 17.07 -9.71 18.91
CA HIS A 146 16.08 -9.39 19.93
C HIS A 146 15.07 -8.29 19.53
N VAL A 147 15.40 -7.44 18.55
CA VAL A 147 14.61 -6.24 18.22
C VAL A 147 13.23 -6.60 17.66
N LEU A 148 13.18 -7.44 16.64
CA LEU A 148 11.92 -7.85 16.01
C LEU A 148 11.00 -8.62 16.95
N PRO A 149 11.47 -9.66 17.68
CA PRO A 149 10.64 -10.38 18.64
C PRO A 149 10.06 -9.47 19.74
N ALA A 150 10.88 -8.55 20.29
CA ALA A 150 10.41 -7.59 21.30
C ALA A 150 9.30 -6.68 20.75
N TYR A 151 9.49 -6.13 19.55
CA TYR A 151 8.49 -5.30 18.89
C TYR A 151 7.20 -6.07 18.61
N LEU A 152 7.28 -7.27 18.06
CA LEU A 152 6.11 -8.08 17.71
C LEU A 152 5.32 -8.52 18.94
N LYS A 153 6.02 -8.87 20.04
CA LYS A 153 5.38 -9.13 21.33
C LYS A 153 4.64 -7.91 21.86
N SER A 154 5.20 -6.71 21.74
CA SER A 154 4.54 -5.47 22.17
C SER A 154 3.26 -5.16 21.40
N LEU A 155 3.16 -5.61 20.14
CA LEU A 155 1.95 -5.48 19.32
C LEU A 155 0.90 -6.57 19.60
N GLY A 156 1.25 -7.64 20.30
CA GLY A 156 0.38 -8.80 20.52
C GLY A 156 0.01 -9.55 19.23
N VAL A 157 0.85 -9.48 18.19
CA VAL A 157 0.62 -10.16 16.92
C VAL A 157 1.29 -11.54 16.92
N ALA A 158 0.64 -12.53 16.29
CA ALA A 158 1.25 -13.85 16.06
C ALA A 158 2.49 -13.70 15.15
N PHE A 159 3.61 -14.30 15.52
CA PHE A 159 4.82 -14.21 14.71
C PHE A 159 5.67 -15.49 14.75
N HIS A 160 6.48 -15.64 13.72
CA HIS A 160 7.48 -16.69 13.59
C HIS A 160 8.81 -16.07 13.15
N ILE A 161 9.90 -16.46 13.81
CA ILE A 161 11.26 -16.11 13.40
C ILE A 161 11.90 -17.38 12.85
N GLU A 162 12.16 -17.37 11.56
CA GLU A 162 12.88 -18.44 10.88
C GLU A 162 14.38 -18.14 10.89
N GLU A 163 15.16 -19.05 11.42
CA GLU A 163 16.61 -18.92 11.49
C GLU A 163 17.27 -19.87 10.48
N GLN A 164 17.93 -19.29 9.49
CA GLN A 164 18.67 -20.09 8.51
C GLN A 164 19.87 -19.32 7.98
N ASP A 165 21.07 -19.85 8.18
CA ASP A 165 22.31 -19.22 7.71
C ASP A 165 22.42 -19.27 6.18
N THR A 166 21.73 -18.35 5.54
CA THR A 166 21.85 -18.12 4.09
C THR A 166 23.00 -17.18 3.76
N TYR A 167 23.46 -16.40 4.74
CA TYR A 167 24.55 -15.46 4.54
C TYR A 167 25.86 -16.18 4.21
N SER A 168 26.25 -17.17 5.02
CA SER A 168 27.44 -17.96 4.77
C SER A 168 27.39 -18.71 3.44
N ILE A 169 26.22 -19.29 3.08
CA ILE A 169 26.02 -19.96 1.79
C ILE A 169 26.25 -18.99 0.62
N VAL A 170 25.70 -17.77 0.69
CA VAL A 170 25.84 -16.77 -0.37
C VAL A 170 27.28 -16.29 -0.48
N LYS A 171 27.94 -16.07 0.66
CA LYS A 171 29.33 -15.60 0.72
C LYS A 171 30.30 -16.63 0.15
N ASP A 172 30.07 -17.93 0.41
CA ASP A 172 30.89 -19.02 -0.10
C ASP A 172 30.75 -19.19 -1.64
N LYS A 173 29.53 -19.03 -2.15
CA LYS A 173 29.22 -19.29 -3.58
C LYS A 173 29.45 -18.12 -4.52
N ILE A 174 29.50 -16.89 -4.02
CA ILE A 174 29.64 -15.68 -4.85
C ILE A 174 31.05 -15.11 -4.69
N PRO A 175 31.82 -15.01 -5.79
CA PRO A 175 33.17 -14.43 -5.76
C PRO A 175 33.13 -12.97 -5.26
N GLU A 176 34.22 -12.56 -4.62
CA GLU A 176 34.41 -11.19 -4.16
C GLU A 176 34.23 -10.18 -5.31
N GLY A 177 33.54 -9.07 -5.06
CA GLY A 177 33.22 -8.06 -6.08
C GLY A 177 31.97 -8.36 -6.95
N LYS A 178 31.35 -9.53 -6.83
CA LYS A 178 30.08 -9.84 -7.48
C LYS A 178 28.88 -9.55 -6.59
N THR A 179 27.71 -9.22 -7.20
CA THR A 179 26.48 -8.95 -6.44
C THR A 179 25.88 -10.23 -5.86
N MET A 180 25.70 -10.27 -4.54
CA MET A 180 25.11 -11.41 -3.81
C MET A 180 23.58 -11.45 -3.92
N CYS A 181 22.95 -10.35 -4.34
CA CYS A 181 21.49 -10.14 -4.23
C CYS A 181 20.64 -11.17 -4.98
N SER A 182 21.09 -11.66 -6.13
CA SER A 182 20.33 -12.62 -6.94
C SER A 182 20.18 -13.97 -6.24
N LEU A 183 21.29 -14.54 -5.72
CA LEU A 183 21.29 -15.81 -5.00
C LEU A 183 20.57 -15.68 -3.66
N CYS A 184 20.88 -14.60 -2.90
CA CYS A 184 20.22 -14.28 -1.64
C CYS A 184 18.70 -14.20 -1.78
N SER A 185 18.20 -13.45 -2.77
CA SER A 185 16.75 -13.32 -2.98
C SER A 185 16.06 -14.63 -3.36
N ARG A 186 16.77 -15.51 -4.06
CA ARG A 186 16.27 -16.85 -4.45
C ARG A 186 16.17 -17.78 -3.23
N LEU A 187 17.22 -17.83 -2.40
CA LEU A 187 17.22 -18.61 -1.17
C LEU A 187 16.14 -18.14 -0.20
N ARG A 188 16.06 -16.82 0.04
CA ARG A 188 15.03 -16.24 0.90
C ARG A 188 13.61 -16.60 0.43
N ARG A 189 13.38 -16.58 -0.87
CA ARG A 189 12.07 -16.90 -1.45
C ARG A 189 11.68 -18.35 -1.18
N GLY A 190 12.59 -19.29 -1.43
CA GLY A 190 12.35 -20.71 -1.15
C GLY A 190 12.05 -20.99 0.33
N ILE A 191 12.79 -20.33 1.24
CA ILE A 191 12.55 -20.47 2.69
C ILE A 191 11.19 -19.90 3.08
N LEU A 192 10.85 -18.69 2.59
CA LEU A 192 9.57 -18.06 2.90
C LEU A 192 8.38 -18.87 2.36
N TYR A 193 8.53 -19.56 1.22
CA TYR A 193 7.50 -20.45 0.71
C TYR A 193 7.30 -21.67 1.60
N ARG A 194 8.40 -22.31 2.04
CA ARG A 194 8.35 -23.41 3.02
C ARG A 194 7.67 -22.99 4.33
N VAL A 195 8.06 -21.84 4.88
CA VAL A 195 7.44 -21.29 6.11
C VAL A 195 5.96 -20.97 5.90
N ALA A 196 5.57 -20.51 4.72
CA ALA A 196 4.17 -20.27 4.40
C ALA A 196 3.35 -21.56 4.43
N ASP A 197 3.88 -22.67 3.87
CA ASP A 197 3.26 -24.00 3.96
C ASP A 197 3.13 -24.47 5.42
N GLU A 198 4.22 -24.40 6.18
CA GLU A 198 4.26 -24.82 7.58
C GLU A 198 3.25 -24.06 8.48
N LEU A 199 3.09 -22.77 8.21
CA LEU A 199 2.14 -21.92 8.92
C LEU A 199 0.71 -21.98 8.36
N GLY A 200 0.46 -22.66 7.25
CA GLY A 200 -0.82 -22.67 6.55
C GLY A 200 -1.23 -21.28 6.04
N ALA A 201 -0.27 -20.47 5.61
CA ALA A 201 -0.56 -19.15 5.08
C ALA A 201 -1.09 -19.23 3.64
N THR A 202 -2.19 -18.54 3.35
CA THR A 202 -2.80 -18.49 2.01
C THR A 202 -2.24 -17.37 1.15
N LYS A 203 -1.74 -16.31 1.79
CA LYS A 203 -1.17 -15.13 1.13
C LYS A 203 0.18 -14.77 1.75
N ILE A 204 1.15 -14.40 0.92
CA ILE A 204 2.47 -13.88 1.32
C ILE A 204 2.50 -12.39 1.00
N ALA A 205 2.49 -11.53 2.02
CA ALA A 205 2.49 -10.08 1.87
C ALA A 205 3.92 -9.52 1.97
N LEU A 206 4.33 -8.77 0.94
CA LEU A 206 5.64 -8.15 0.83
C LEU A 206 5.53 -6.62 0.85
N GLY A 207 6.46 -5.94 1.53
CA GLY A 207 6.51 -4.50 1.72
C GLY A 207 6.97 -3.68 0.52
N HIS A 208 6.80 -4.17 -0.71
CA HIS A 208 7.13 -3.40 -1.91
C HIS A 208 6.04 -2.35 -2.18
N HIS A 209 6.47 -1.15 -2.53
CA HIS A 209 5.60 0.02 -2.72
C HIS A 209 5.65 0.56 -4.16
N ARG A 210 4.89 1.64 -4.46
CA ARG A 210 4.77 2.25 -5.78
C ARG A 210 6.14 2.49 -6.44
N ASP A 211 7.06 3.09 -5.70
CA ASP A 211 8.35 3.50 -6.25
C ASP A 211 9.22 2.28 -6.60
N ASP A 212 9.11 1.15 -5.87
CA ASP A 212 9.76 -0.12 -6.23
C ASP A 212 9.24 -0.71 -7.53
N MET A 213 7.91 -0.60 -7.75
CA MET A 213 7.28 -1.07 -8.97
C MET A 213 7.77 -0.30 -10.18
N LEU A 214 7.85 1.04 -10.06
CA LEU A 214 8.37 1.93 -11.10
C LEU A 214 9.87 1.72 -11.32
N GLN A 215 10.67 1.64 -10.26
CA GLN A 215 12.09 1.33 -10.40
C GLN A 215 12.30 0.00 -11.15
N THR A 216 11.49 -1.01 -10.87
CA THR A 216 11.56 -2.30 -11.56
C THR A 216 11.18 -2.18 -13.04
N LEU A 217 10.17 -1.38 -13.37
CA LEU A 217 9.80 -1.08 -14.76
C LEU A 217 10.97 -0.45 -15.51
N PHE A 218 11.53 0.62 -14.98
CA PHE A 218 12.64 1.34 -15.65
C PHE A 218 13.91 0.51 -15.75
N LEU A 219 14.23 -0.31 -14.73
CA LEU A 219 15.33 -1.26 -14.82
C LEU A 219 15.14 -2.27 -15.97
N ASN A 220 13.92 -2.80 -16.10
CA ASN A 220 13.64 -3.73 -17.22
C ASN A 220 13.64 -3.03 -18.57
N MET A 221 13.15 -1.79 -18.67
CA MET A 221 13.18 -1.00 -19.91
C MET A 221 14.63 -0.68 -20.33
N PHE A 222 15.45 -0.16 -19.42
CA PHE A 222 16.78 0.35 -19.75
C PHE A 222 17.82 -0.74 -19.92
N PHE A 223 17.70 -1.83 -19.15
CA PHE A 223 18.74 -2.87 -19.12
C PHE A 223 18.23 -4.25 -19.57
N GLY A 224 16.92 -4.47 -19.57
CA GLY A 224 16.33 -5.76 -19.96
C GLY A 224 15.59 -5.74 -21.29
N GLY A 225 15.40 -4.58 -21.93
CA GLY A 225 14.64 -4.45 -23.18
C GLY A 225 13.18 -4.95 -23.06
N LYS A 226 12.55 -4.79 -21.87
CA LYS A 226 11.21 -5.31 -21.59
C LYS A 226 10.36 -4.28 -20.85
N LEU A 227 9.12 -4.11 -21.29
CA LEU A 227 8.09 -3.40 -20.54
C LEU A 227 7.52 -4.32 -19.45
N LYS A 228 8.26 -4.46 -18.35
CA LYS A 228 7.91 -5.36 -17.24
C LYS A 228 8.11 -4.67 -15.90
N GLY A 229 7.03 -4.35 -15.23
CA GLY A 229 7.02 -3.86 -13.84
C GLY A 229 7.01 -5.00 -12.83
N MET A 230 6.85 -4.63 -11.55
CA MET A 230 6.60 -5.56 -10.46
C MET A 230 5.08 -5.68 -10.28
N PRO A 231 4.47 -6.86 -10.42
CA PRO A 231 3.00 -6.97 -10.32
C PRO A 231 2.55 -6.82 -8.87
N PRO A 232 1.37 -6.20 -8.62
CA PRO A 232 0.81 -6.06 -7.26
C PRO A 232 0.37 -7.40 -6.65
N LYS A 233 0.02 -8.38 -7.48
CA LYS A 233 -0.36 -9.75 -7.08
C LYS A 233 0.17 -10.74 -8.10
N LEU A 234 0.70 -11.86 -7.65
CA LEU A 234 1.17 -12.93 -8.53
C LEU A 234 1.12 -14.29 -7.82
N VAL A 235 1.07 -15.35 -8.61
CA VAL A 235 1.32 -16.70 -8.13
C VAL A 235 2.82 -16.91 -8.03
N SER A 236 3.29 -17.61 -6.99
CA SER A 236 4.70 -17.95 -6.80
C SER A 236 5.24 -18.84 -7.93
N ASP A 237 6.57 -18.87 -8.10
CA ASP A 237 7.22 -19.63 -9.18
C ASP A 237 6.89 -21.14 -9.13
N ASP A 238 6.59 -21.67 -7.94
CA ASP A 238 6.18 -23.06 -7.71
C ASP A 238 4.66 -23.30 -7.83
N GLY A 239 3.90 -22.26 -8.13
CA GLY A 239 2.44 -22.31 -8.32
C GLY A 239 1.61 -22.46 -7.04
N ARG A 240 2.21 -22.53 -5.85
CA ARG A 240 1.52 -22.88 -4.59
C ARG A 240 1.04 -21.70 -3.78
N HIS A 241 1.70 -20.55 -3.88
CA HIS A 241 1.43 -19.40 -3.03
C HIS A 241 0.97 -18.18 -3.81
N MET A 242 0.08 -17.42 -3.21
CA MET A 242 -0.29 -16.10 -3.70
C MET A 242 0.56 -15.02 -3.02
N VAL A 243 1.40 -14.34 -3.80
CA VAL A 243 2.22 -13.21 -3.32
C VAL A 243 1.50 -11.91 -3.59
N ILE A 244 1.35 -11.06 -2.56
CA ILE A 244 0.64 -9.78 -2.63
C ILE A 244 1.53 -8.62 -2.19
N ARG A 245 1.26 -7.43 -2.71
CA ARG A 245 1.97 -6.18 -2.39
C ARG A 245 0.98 -5.07 -2.05
N PRO A 246 0.43 -5.08 -0.83
CA PRO A 246 -0.63 -4.13 -0.46
C PRO A 246 -0.19 -2.66 -0.50
N LEU A 247 1.12 -2.37 -0.42
CA LEU A 247 1.66 -1.02 -0.55
C LEU A 247 1.79 -0.52 -2.00
N ALA A 248 1.24 -1.24 -3.00
CA ALA A 248 1.38 -0.94 -4.42
C ALA A 248 1.05 0.51 -4.82
N TYR A 249 0.12 1.16 -4.12
CA TYR A 249 -0.28 2.55 -4.37
C TYR A 249 0.38 3.58 -3.44
N VAL A 250 1.17 3.11 -2.48
CA VAL A 250 1.81 3.97 -1.48
C VAL A 250 3.16 4.46 -2.00
N ASN A 251 3.42 5.77 -1.90
CA ASN A 251 4.71 6.36 -2.25
C ASN A 251 5.74 6.20 -1.12
N GLU A 252 7.03 6.16 -1.47
CA GLU A 252 8.12 6.02 -0.50
C GLU A 252 8.14 7.15 0.53
N LYS A 253 7.84 8.39 0.12
CA LYS A 253 7.84 9.57 1.00
C LYS A 253 6.87 9.42 2.17
N ASP A 254 5.68 8.87 1.92
CA ASP A 254 4.70 8.64 2.98
C ASP A 254 5.16 7.54 3.96
N LEU A 255 5.83 6.50 3.44
CA LEU A 255 6.38 5.42 4.29
C LEU A 255 7.53 5.92 5.16
N VAL A 256 8.43 6.77 4.63
CA VAL A 256 9.49 7.42 5.41
C VAL A 256 8.87 8.22 6.56
N ARG A 257 7.94 9.14 6.22
CA ARG A 257 7.26 9.96 7.24
C ARG A 257 6.50 9.11 8.26
N TRP A 258 5.83 8.03 7.81
CA TRP A 258 5.11 7.14 8.71
C TRP A 258 6.05 6.39 9.66
N SER A 259 7.22 5.97 9.18
CA SER A 259 8.22 5.32 10.01
C SER A 259 8.76 6.23 11.12
N GLU A 260 8.91 7.53 10.84
CA GLU A 260 9.29 8.55 11.82
C GLU A 260 8.19 8.75 12.86
N VAL A 261 6.93 8.88 12.43
CA VAL A 261 5.78 9.04 13.32
C VAL A 261 5.62 7.83 14.25
N ARG A 262 5.82 6.62 13.72
CA ARG A 262 5.65 5.36 14.48
C ARG A 262 6.91 4.93 15.21
N GLN A 263 8.04 5.57 14.97
CA GLN A 263 9.34 5.24 15.55
C GLN A 263 9.67 3.74 15.44
N PHE A 264 9.50 3.18 14.24
CA PHE A 264 9.79 1.76 14.03
C PHE A 264 11.25 1.43 14.35
N PRO A 265 11.53 0.29 14.99
CA PRO A 265 12.90 -0.14 15.31
C PRO A 265 13.59 -0.70 14.05
N ILE A 266 13.97 0.21 13.14
CA ILE A 266 14.54 -0.16 11.83
C ILE A 266 15.89 -0.82 11.99
N ILE A 267 16.04 -1.98 11.35
CA ILE A 267 17.30 -2.70 11.25
C ILE A 267 17.97 -2.30 9.93
N PRO A 268 19.21 -1.81 9.94
CA PRO A 268 19.90 -1.39 8.73
C PRO A 268 20.08 -2.52 7.71
N CYS A 269 19.78 -2.27 6.45
CA CYS A 269 19.94 -3.25 5.34
C CYS A 269 21.39 -3.42 4.87
N THR A 270 22.36 -2.77 5.49
CA THR A 270 23.77 -2.75 5.07
C THR A 270 24.61 -3.88 5.65
N LEU A 271 24.01 -4.75 6.46
CA LEU A 271 24.72 -5.81 7.21
C LEU A 271 25.39 -6.85 6.30
N CYS A 272 24.88 -7.06 5.08
CA CYS A 272 25.47 -8.05 4.16
C CYS A 272 26.74 -7.55 3.43
N GLY A 273 27.13 -6.28 3.56
CA GLY A 273 28.30 -5.71 2.87
C GLY A 273 28.17 -5.69 1.33
N SER A 274 27.06 -6.15 0.77
CA SER A 274 26.81 -6.13 -0.67
C SER A 274 26.70 -4.69 -1.15
N GLN A 275 27.44 -4.34 -2.21
CA GLN A 275 27.23 -3.09 -2.89
C GLN A 275 25.79 -3.10 -3.43
N GLU A 276 24.98 -2.16 -2.97
CA GLU A 276 23.65 -1.96 -3.53
C GLU A 276 23.75 -1.81 -5.03
N ASN A 277 22.82 -2.43 -5.74
CA ASN A 277 22.72 -2.35 -7.19
C ASN A 277 22.75 -0.89 -7.65
N LEU A 278 23.88 -0.42 -8.15
CA LEU A 278 24.13 0.95 -8.55
C LEU A 278 23.06 1.46 -9.52
N GLN A 279 22.62 0.58 -10.43
CA GLN A 279 21.57 0.88 -11.39
C GLN A 279 20.22 1.19 -10.72
N ARG A 280 19.85 0.44 -9.66
CA ARG A 280 18.60 0.72 -8.91
C ARG A 280 18.69 2.08 -8.20
N LYS A 281 19.83 2.43 -7.62
CA LYS A 281 20.05 3.75 -7.00
C LYS A 281 19.95 4.87 -8.05
N GLN A 282 20.56 4.69 -9.23
CA GLN A 282 20.51 5.66 -10.31
C GLN A 282 19.08 5.89 -10.81
N VAL A 283 18.34 4.81 -11.09
CA VAL A 283 16.92 4.88 -11.49
C VAL A 283 16.09 5.54 -10.41
N GLY A 284 16.28 5.17 -9.14
CA GLY A 284 15.58 5.79 -8.02
C GLY A 284 15.85 7.29 -7.89
N ALA A 285 17.10 7.73 -8.07
CA ALA A 285 17.48 9.15 -8.06
C ALA A 285 16.80 9.90 -9.22
N MET A 286 16.82 9.35 -10.42
CA MET A 286 16.15 9.89 -11.61
C MET A 286 14.65 10.09 -11.35
N LEU A 287 13.95 9.07 -10.84
CA LEU A 287 12.52 9.14 -10.55
C LEU A 287 12.21 10.19 -9.48
N LYS A 288 13.02 10.26 -8.42
CA LYS A 288 12.87 11.29 -7.37
C LYS A 288 13.07 12.71 -7.92
N GLU A 289 14.03 12.89 -8.83
CA GLU A 289 14.26 14.18 -9.48
C GLU A 289 13.06 14.56 -10.37
N TRP A 290 12.52 13.63 -11.13
CA TRP A 290 11.32 13.87 -11.95
C TRP A 290 10.10 14.24 -11.10
N GLU A 291 9.86 13.53 -10.01
CA GLU A 291 8.77 13.88 -9.10
C GLU A 291 8.96 15.26 -8.46
N ARG A 292 10.22 15.64 -8.16
CA ARG A 292 10.52 16.97 -7.62
C ARG A 292 10.28 18.08 -8.64
N LYS A 293 10.65 17.87 -9.91
CA LYS A 293 10.46 18.84 -11.00
C LYS A 293 9.01 18.91 -11.46
N PHE A 294 8.34 17.77 -11.48
CA PHE A 294 6.99 17.61 -12.01
C PHE A 294 6.16 16.76 -11.03
N PRO A 295 5.62 17.35 -9.96
CA PRO A 295 4.84 16.62 -8.94
C PRO A 295 3.68 15.84 -9.55
N GLY A 296 3.48 14.60 -9.08
CA GLY A 296 2.44 13.69 -9.57
C GLY A 296 2.84 12.83 -10.77
N ARG A 297 4.06 12.98 -11.30
CA ARG A 297 4.51 12.17 -12.46
C ARG A 297 4.66 10.68 -12.13
N LEU A 298 5.07 10.35 -10.92
CA LEU A 298 5.17 8.94 -10.53
C LEU A 298 3.79 8.29 -10.40
N ASP A 299 2.76 9.04 -10.00
CA ASP A 299 1.38 8.56 -9.98
C ASP A 299 0.87 8.32 -11.41
N ASN A 300 1.13 9.25 -12.34
CA ASN A 300 0.80 9.07 -13.75
C ASN A 300 1.51 7.86 -14.38
N MET A 301 2.80 7.64 -14.05
CA MET A 301 3.54 6.46 -14.51
C MET A 301 2.92 5.15 -13.99
N LEU A 302 2.51 5.12 -12.71
CA LEU A 302 1.80 3.95 -12.17
C LEU A 302 0.45 3.74 -12.89
N HIS A 303 -0.28 4.83 -13.12
CA HIS A 303 -1.55 4.79 -13.84
C HIS A 303 -1.38 4.30 -15.27
N ALA A 304 -0.30 4.67 -15.96
CA ALA A 304 0.02 4.17 -17.31
C ALA A 304 0.22 2.64 -17.33
N LEU A 305 0.77 2.04 -16.24
CA LEU A 305 0.85 0.58 -16.13
C LEU A 305 -0.51 -0.12 -16.00
N GLN A 306 -1.55 0.62 -15.62
CA GLN A 306 -2.92 0.13 -15.49
C GLN A 306 -3.77 0.40 -16.75
N ASN A 307 -3.28 1.28 -17.66
CA ASN A 307 -3.97 1.73 -18.84
C ASN A 307 -3.09 1.48 -20.07
N VAL A 308 -2.93 0.21 -20.41
CA VAL A 308 -2.14 -0.21 -21.56
C VAL A 308 -3.02 -0.26 -22.81
N VAL A 309 -2.57 0.36 -23.90
CA VAL A 309 -3.21 0.31 -25.21
C VAL A 309 -2.41 -0.63 -26.13
N PRO A 310 -2.81 -1.90 -26.27
CA PRO A 310 -2.03 -2.93 -26.99
C PRO A 310 -1.74 -2.57 -28.44
N SER A 311 -2.68 -1.94 -29.14
CA SER A 311 -2.54 -1.51 -30.54
C SER A 311 -1.46 -0.44 -30.76
N HIS A 312 -1.02 0.24 -29.67
CA HIS A 312 0.01 1.28 -29.71
C HIS A 312 1.38 0.79 -29.15
N LEU A 313 1.48 -0.50 -28.83
CA LEU A 313 2.74 -1.15 -28.46
C LEU A 313 3.23 -2.00 -29.64
N ALA A 314 4.55 -2.04 -29.87
CA ALA A 314 5.14 -2.79 -30.96
C ALA A 314 5.22 -4.32 -30.70
N ASP A 315 4.47 -4.85 -29.74
CA ASP A 315 4.45 -6.28 -29.40
C ASP A 315 3.35 -7.02 -30.17
N ALA A 316 3.76 -7.78 -31.19
CA ALA A 316 2.85 -8.55 -32.04
C ALA A 316 2.12 -9.71 -31.33
N SER A 317 2.50 -10.03 -30.07
CA SER A 317 1.75 -10.97 -29.23
C SER A 317 0.54 -10.32 -28.53
N LEU A 318 0.56 -8.99 -28.38
CA LEU A 318 -0.51 -8.22 -27.77
C LEU A 318 -1.51 -7.69 -28.81
N HIS A 319 -1.06 -7.45 -30.04
CA HIS A 319 -1.90 -6.94 -31.13
C HIS A 319 -1.50 -7.55 -32.46
N ASP A 320 -2.47 -8.02 -33.25
CA ASP A 320 -2.22 -8.64 -34.54
C ASP A 320 -2.07 -7.62 -35.69
N PHE A 321 -0.92 -6.98 -35.76
CA PHE A 321 -0.59 -6.02 -36.82
C PHE A 321 -0.64 -6.64 -38.27
N LYS A 322 -0.44 -7.95 -38.39
CA LYS A 322 -0.43 -8.64 -39.71
C LYS A 322 -1.85 -8.78 -40.25
N ALA A 323 -2.85 -8.86 -39.38
CA ALA A 323 -4.25 -8.96 -39.80
C ALA A 323 -4.89 -7.63 -40.20
N LEU A 324 -4.24 -6.48 -39.89
CA LEU A 324 -4.80 -5.16 -40.20
C LEU A 324 -5.05 -4.99 -41.71
N ARG A 325 -6.23 -4.52 -42.06
CA ARG A 325 -6.67 -4.19 -43.42
C ARG A 325 -7.48 -2.90 -43.40
N ALA A 326 -7.27 -2.05 -44.38
CA ALA A 326 -8.13 -0.89 -44.60
C ALA A 326 -9.54 -1.35 -44.99
N THR A 327 -10.52 -0.95 -44.21
CA THR A 327 -11.94 -1.29 -44.44
C THR A 327 -12.67 -0.26 -45.30
N GLY A 328 -12.13 0.95 -45.46
CA GLY A 328 -12.78 2.09 -46.10
C GLY A 328 -13.95 2.67 -45.29
N VAL A 329 -14.22 2.13 -44.09
CA VAL A 329 -15.27 2.61 -43.19
C VAL A 329 -14.57 3.15 -41.93
N ALA A 330 -14.94 4.37 -41.54
CA ALA A 330 -14.44 4.95 -40.31
C ALA A 330 -14.92 4.12 -39.11
N ASP A 331 -14.01 3.79 -38.20
CA ASP A 331 -14.36 3.16 -36.94
C ASP A 331 -14.94 4.24 -36.00
N PRO A 332 -16.20 4.10 -35.56
CA PRO A 332 -16.79 5.06 -34.62
C PRO A 332 -16.10 5.08 -33.24
N GLU A 333 -15.41 3.99 -32.87
CA GLU A 333 -14.56 3.92 -31.67
C GLU A 333 -13.07 4.03 -32.04
N GLY A 334 -12.76 4.53 -33.24
CA GLY A 334 -11.44 4.53 -33.83
C GLY A 334 -10.35 5.13 -32.97
N ASP A 335 -9.14 5.07 -33.49
CA ASP A 335 -7.89 5.35 -32.81
C ASP A 335 -7.92 6.63 -31.95
N ARG A 336 -8.11 6.46 -30.66
CA ARG A 336 -8.12 7.54 -29.66
C ARG A 336 -6.73 8.17 -29.42
N ALA A 337 -5.70 7.74 -30.12
CA ALA A 337 -4.38 8.37 -30.02
C ALA A 337 -4.41 9.83 -30.52
N PHE A 338 -5.40 10.18 -31.32
CA PHE A 338 -5.64 11.54 -31.79
C PHE A 338 -6.88 12.19 -31.15
N ASP A 339 -7.59 11.48 -30.27
CA ASP A 339 -8.60 12.11 -29.44
C ASP A 339 -7.91 13.18 -28.61
N HIS A 340 -8.49 14.37 -28.55
CA HIS A 340 -7.99 15.52 -27.81
C HIS A 340 -7.81 15.18 -26.33
N GLU A 341 -6.75 14.44 -26.00
CA GLU A 341 -6.19 14.52 -24.66
C GLU A 341 -5.74 15.97 -24.51
N GLU A 342 -6.45 16.73 -23.69
CA GLU A 342 -6.01 18.07 -23.28
C GLU A 342 -4.68 17.91 -22.54
N PHE A 343 -3.59 17.88 -23.28
CA PHE A 343 -2.28 18.10 -22.68
C PHE A 343 -2.32 19.49 -22.04
N PRO A 344 -1.99 19.62 -20.74
CA PRO A 344 -1.94 20.93 -20.12
C PRO A 344 -1.08 21.85 -20.99
N GLU A 345 -1.61 23.03 -21.35
CA GLU A 345 -0.98 24.02 -22.22
C GLU A 345 0.52 24.15 -21.95
N PRO A 346 1.36 24.24 -22.97
CA PRO A 346 2.83 24.33 -22.83
C PRO A 346 3.30 25.48 -21.94
N SER A 347 2.46 26.48 -21.69
CA SER A 347 2.72 27.60 -20.78
C SER A 347 2.92 27.19 -19.31
N ALA A 348 2.48 25.98 -18.93
CA ALA A 348 2.71 25.44 -17.59
C ALA A 348 4.04 24.66 -17.45
N LEU A 349 4.76 24.42 -18.53
CA LEU A 349 6.06 23.77 -18.52
C LEU A 349 7.16 24.82 -18.53
N PRO A 350 8.10 24.80 -17.58
CA PRO A 350 9.29 25.67 -17.69
C PRO A 350 10.02 25.34 -19.00
N ALA A 351 10.33 26.35 -19.78
CA ALA A 351 11.05 26.21 -21.04
C ALA A 351 12.26 25.29 -20.86
N LEU A 352 12.33 24.21 -21.62
CA LEU A 352 13.51 23.36 -21.70
C LEU A 352 14.67 24.22 -22.23
N GLN A 353 15.60 24.59 -21.37
CA GLN A 353 16.88 25.14 -21.83
C GLN A 353 17.62 24.03 -22.58
N VAL A 354 17.64 24.15 -23.90
CA VAL A 354 18.48 23.30 -24.74
C VAL A 354 19.93 23.67 -24.41
N ILE A 355 20.59 22.81 -23.64
CA ILE A 355 22.03 22.88 -23.46
C ILE A 355 22.62 22.45 -24.79
N LYS A 356 23.12 23.42 -25.57
CA LYS A 356 23.99 23.13 -26.71
C LYS A 356 25.25 22.49 -26.16
N LEU A 357 25.53 21.27 -26.55
CA LEU A 357 26.78 20.57 -26.34
C LEU A 357 27.87 21.21 -27.19
#